data_f293035340f926a00d9a1a77fd7c97de
#
_entry.id   f293035340f926a00d9a1a77fd7c97de
#
_cell.length_a   1.000
_cell.length_b   1.000
_cell.length_c   1.000
_cell.angle_alpha   90.00
_cell.angle_beta   90.00
_cell.angle_gamma   90.00
#
_symmetry.space_group_name_H-M   'P 1'
#
loop_
_entity.id
_entity.type
_entity.pdbx_description
1 polymer ?
#
loop_
_entity_poly.entity_id
_entity_poly.type
_entity_poly.pdbx_seq_one_letter_code
_entity_poly.pdbx_strand_id
1 'polypeptide(L)'
;GEYTLVVSAIGYKTVEKPVKLMRGERTKMNVVISPQATELDEVVVVSNGVTRLKRSAFNAVALDTKALQNSTQNLSEALAQAPGMKIRESGGVGSDMQLMMDGFTGKHIKIFIDGVPQEGVGSSFGLNNIPVNYAERIEVYKGVVPVGFGTDAIGGVINIITKKNRNKWFLDASYSYGSFNTHKSYVNFGQTFRSGLTYEINVFQNYSDNDYHVEAPVEDFETGRIDRDKKVRVKRFNDTYHNEAIIGKIGFVDKEWADR
;
A
#
# COMPACT_ATOMS: atom_id res chain seq x y z
N GLY A 1 42.77 7.95 48.86
CA GLY A 1 41.51 8.50 48.47
C GLY A 1 40.61 7.43 47.89
N GLU A 2 39.32 7.71 47.82
CA GLU A 2 38.34 6.84 47.14
C GLU A 2 38.09 7.38 45.74
N TYR A 3 38.15 6.51 44.76
CA TYR A 3 38.01 6.84 43.35
C TYR A 3 37.08 5.82 42.68
N THR A 4 36.45 6.18 41.58
CA THR A 4 35.70 5.27 40.78
C THR A 4 36.48 5.00 39.50
N LEU A 5 36.83 3.73 39.28
CA LEU A 5 37.43 3.27 38.04
C LEU A 5 36.32 2.98 37.02
N VAL A 6 36.30 3.71 35.91
CA VAL A 6 35.38 3.50 34.81
C VAL A 6 36.12 2.82 33.66
N VAL A 7 35.70 1.63 33.31
CA VAL A 7 36.26 0.86 32.16
C VAL A 7 35.22 0.77 31.08
N SER A 8 35.51 1.37 29.92
CA SER A 8 34.64 1.34 28.73
C SER A 8 35.40 0.89 27.50
N ALA A 9 34.76 0.09 26.68
CA ALA A 9 35.28 -0.32 25.38
C ALA A 9 34.11 -0.40 24.39
N ILE A 10 34.38 -0.15 23.13
CA ILE A 10 33.36 -0.25 22.06
C ILE A 10 32.87 -1.70 21.99
N GLY A 11 31.54 -1.93 22.10
CA GLY A 11 30.93 -3.24 22.08
C GLY A 11 30.88 -3.97 23.44
N TYR A 12 31.25 -3.31 24.55
CA TYR A 12 31.20 -3.84 25.91
C TYR A 12 30.43 -2.92 26.86
N LYS A 13 29.77 -3.53 27.86
CA LYS A 13 29.10 -2.77 28.93
C LYS A 13 30.15 -2.03 29.76
N THR A 14 29.94 -0.74 29.94
CA THR A 14 30.75 0.07 30.85
C THR A 14 30.65 -0.49 32.28
N VAL A 15 31.78 -0.72 32.90
CA VAL A 15 31.86 -1.25 34.28
C VAL A 15 32.45 -0.16 35.14
N GLU A 16 31.76 0.21 36.23
CA GLU A 16 32.23 1.12 37.24
C GLU A 16 32.53 0.36 38.53
N LYS A 17 33.75 0.53 39.07
CA LYS A 17 34.14 -0.06 40.33
C LYS A 17 34.77 0.99 41.27
N PRO A 18 34.32 1.05 42.52
CA PRO A 18 34.98 1.89 43.50
C PRO A 18 36.37 1.30 43.84
N VAL A 19 37.36 2.15 43.90
CA VAL A 19 38.74 1.83 44.21
C VAL A 19 39.25 2.73 45.30
N LYS A 20 39.85 2.14 46.35
CA LYS A 20 40.51 2.90 47.42
C LYS A 20 42.02 2.84 47.18
N LEU A 21 42.62 4.00 46.92
CA LEU A 21 44.06 4.10 46.67
C LEU A 21 44.73 4.79 47.89
N MET A 22 45.80 4.12 48.40
CA MET A 22 46.68 4.68 49.42
C MET A 22 47.97 5.19 48.79
N ARG A 23 48.62 6.15 49.41
CA ARG A 23 49.84 6.76 48.89
C ARG A 23 50.97 5.74 48.85
N GLY A 24 51.49 5.44 47.65
CA GLY A 24 52.61 4.49 47.47
C GLY A 24 52.22 3.02 47.27
N GLU A 25 50.95 2.70 47.30
CA GLU A 25 50.42 1.35 47.10
C GLU A 25 50.10 1.08 45.64
N ARG A 26 50.45 -0.12 45.15
CA ARG A 26 50.06 -0.61 43.79
C ARG A 26 48.90 -1.56 43.95
N THR A 27 47.73 -1.15 43.53
CA THR A 27 46.53 -2.00 43.54
C THR A 27 46.36 -2.64 42.18
N LYS A 28 46.28 -3.97 42.16
CA LYS A 28 46.00 -4.76 40.95
C LYS A 28 44.51 -5.12 40.98
N MET A 29 43.79 -4.74 39.94
CA MET A 29 42.36 -5.04 39.85
C MET A 29 42.05 -5.73 38.52
N ASN A 30 41.37 -6.84 38.61
CA ASN A 30 40.84 -7.51 37.44
C ASN A 30 39.41 -7.04 37.16
N VAL A 31 39.16 -6.50 35.98
CA VAL A 31 37.84 -6.07 35.56
C VAL A 31 37.41 -6.95 34.40
N VAL A 32 36.34 -7.71 34.61
CA VAL A 32 35.69 -8.49 33.56
C VAL A 32 34.67 -7.61 32.89
N ILE A 33 34.84 -7.34 31.60
CA ILE A 33 33.88 -6.62 30.78
C ILE A 33 33.05 -7.64 30.01
N SER A 34 31.75 -7.55 30.10
CA SER A 34 30.82 -8.36 29.31
C SER A 34 30.57 -7.70 27.96
N PRO A 35 30.56 -8.46 26.85
CA PRO A 35 30.10 -7.89 25.60
C PRO A 35 28.75 -7.25 25.87
N GLN A 36 28.62 -5.99 25.53
CA GLN A 36 27.32 -5.44 25.29
C GLN A 36 26.91 -6.11 23.96
N ALA A 37 26.14 -7.22 24.04
CA ALA A 37 25.17 -7.39 23.01
C ALA A 37 24.41 -6.03 23.05
N THR A 38 24.79 -5.12 22.20
CA THR A 38 23.85 -4.24 21.62
C THR A 38 22.88 -5.24 20.98
N GLU A 39 21.80 -5.59 21.66
CA GLU A 39 20.56 -5.49 20.98
C GLU A 39 20.70 -4.09 20.36
N LEU A 40 21.15 -4.05 19.12
CA LEU A 40 20.65 -3.13 18.20
C LEU A 40 19.15 -3.30 18.47
N ASP A 41 18.56 -2.40 19.31
CA ASP A 41 17.24 -1.94 18.96
C ASP A 41 17.37 -1.90 17.48
N GLU A 42 16.84 -2.96 16.85
CA GLU A 42 16.65 -2.96 15.46
C GLU A 42 16.18 -1.53 15.27
N VAL A 43 17.12 -0.62 14.95
CA VAL A 43 16.80 0.48 14.10
C VAL A 43 16.31 -0.36 12.95
N VAL A 44 15.04 -0.72 13.06
CA VAL A 44 14.17 -0.87 11.94
C VAL A 44 14.36 0.50 11.34
N VAL A 45 15.49 0.64 10.62
CA VAL A 45 15.50 1.41 9.42
C VAL A 45 14.34 0.72 8.74
N VAL A 46 13.15 1.28 8.98
CA VAL A 46 12.07 1.22 8.05
C VAL A 46 12.72 1.89 6.85
N SER A 47 13.59 1.13 6.23
CA SER A 47 14.02 1.32 4.87
C SER A 47 12.67 1.26 4.20
N ASN A 48 12.06 2.46 4.08
CA ASN A 48 10.77 2.63 3.46
C ASN A 48 10.85 1.67 2.29
N GLY A 49 9.90 0.69 2.17
CA GLY A 49 9.99 -0.35 1.15
C GLY A 49 10.29 0.26 -0.22
N VAL A 50 9.96 1.55 -0.40
CA VAL A 50 10.36 2.47 -1.47
C VAL A 50 11.88 2.57 -1.62
N THR A 51 12.65 2.76 -0.56
CA THR A 51 14.13 2.89 -0.64
C THR A 51 14.78 1.55 -0.97
N ARG A 52 14.25 0.45 -0.43
CA ARG A 52 14.72 -0.90 -0.75
C ARG A 52 14.45 -1.25 -2.22
N LEU A 53 13.27 -0.89 -2.73
CA LEU A 53 12.90 -1.13 -4.12
C LEU A 53 13.78 -0.33 -5.08
N LYS A 54 14.05 0.95 -4.79
CA LYS A 54 14.95 1.81 -5.59
C LYS A 54 16.38 1.28 -5.69
N ARG A 55 16.82 0.45 -4.74
CA ARG A 55 18.15 -0.20 -4.73
C ARG A 55 18.12 -1.62 -5.30
N SER A 56 16.96 -2.14 -5.69
CA SER A 56 16.85 -3.46 -6.28
C SER A 56 17.40 -3.48 -7.71
N ALA A 57 17.82 -4.65 -8.17
CA ALA A 57 18.29 -4.85 -9.55
C ALA A 57 17.13 -4.84 -10.58
N PHE A 58 15.89 -4.75 -10.13
CA PHE A 58 14.71 -4.74 -10.97
C PHE A 58 14.36 -3.32 -11.41
N ASN A 59 13.81 -3.18 -12.62
CA ASN A 59 13.20 -1.93 -13.08
C ASN A 59 11.85 -1.74 -12.34
N ALA A 60 11.92 -1.22 -11.13
CA ALA A 60 10.76 -1.10 -10.26
C ALA A 60 10.58 0.34 -9.77
N VAL A 61 9.32 0.76 -9.72
CA VAL A 61 8.90 2.06 -9.19
C VAL A 61 8.03 1.80 -7.97
N ALA A 62 8.34 2.45 -6.85
CA ALA A 62 7.49 2.47 -5.68
C ALA A 62 6.82 3.83 -5.54
N LEU A 63 5.50 3.83 -5.52
CA LEU A 63 4.67 4.99 -5.21
C LEU A 63 4.32 4.96 -3.73
N ASP A 64 4.76 5.96 -3.00
CA ASP A 64 4.34 6.17 -1.61
C ASP A 64 2.94 6.81 -1.61
N THR A 65 1.97 6.11 -1.07
CA THR A 65 0.59 6.61 -1.03
C THR A 65 0.33 7.58 0.11
N LYS A 66 1.27 7.78 1.03
CA LYS A 66 1.08 8.65 2.21
C LYS A 66 0.67 10.07 1.86
N ALA A 67 1.24 10.64 0.80
CA ALA A 67 0.87 11.98 0.33
C ALA A 67 -0.53 12.04 -0.28
N LEU A 68 -1.08 10.91 -0.71
CA LEU A 68 -2.39 10.78 -1.34
C LEU A 68 -3.47 10.32 -0.35
N GLN A 69 -3.06 9.89 0.85
CA GLN A 69 -4.00 9.50 1.90
C GLN A 69 -4.87 10.70 2.30
N ASN A 70 -6.13 10.43 2.64
CA ASN A 70 -7.15 11.44 2.92
C ASN A 70 -7.55 12.28 1.69
N SER A 71 -7.18 11.85 0.49
CA SER A 71 -7.74 12.35 -0.75
C SER A 71 -8.93 11.49 -1.20
N THR A 72 -9.68 11.96 -2.18
CA THR A 72 -10.79 11.21 -2.79
C THR A 72 -10.32 10.22 -3.86
N GLN A 73 -9.00 10.07 -4.03
CA GLN A 73 -8.38 9.27 -5.08
C GLN A 73 -8.54 7.76 -4.81
N ASN A 74 -8.60 7.01 -5.89
CA ASN A 74 -8.53 5.56 -5.89
C ASN A 74 -7.14 5.08 -6.34
N LEU A 75 -6.90 3.77 -6.30
CA LEU A 75 -5.60 3.21 -6.67
C LEU A 75 -5.26 3.41 -8.15
N SER A 76 -6.25 3.49 -9.05
CA SER A 76 -6.01 3.75 -10.47
C SER A 76 -5.43 5.15 -10.68
N GLU A 77 -6.01 6.16 -10.03
CA GLU A 77 -5.53 7.54 -10.12
C GLU A 77 -4.11 7.69 -9.53
N ALA A 78 -3.81 6.97 -8.45
CA ALA A 78 -2.46 6.93 -7.90
C ALA A 78 -1.47 6.27 -8.87
N LEU A 79 -1.84 5.15 -9.49
CA LEU A 79 -1.03 4.44 -10.48
C LEU A 79 -0.75 5.27 -11.74
N ALA A 80 -1.69 6.11 -12.16
CA ALA A 80 -1.49 7.01 -13.31
C ALA A 80 -0.30 7.97 -13.13
N GLN A 81 0.15 8.18 -11.88
CA GLN A 81 1.32 9.02 -11.58
C GLN A 81 2.64 8.27 -11.79
N ALA A 82 2.61 6.94 -11.94
CA ALA A 82 3.84 6.17 -12.18
C ALA A 82 4.35 6.36 -13.62
N PRO A 83 5.66 6.57 -13.82
CA PRO A 83 6.23 6.67 -15.15
C PRO A 83 5.89 5.44 -16.01
N GLY A 84 5.48 5.63 -17.28
CA GLY A 84 5.14 4.56 -18.22
C GLY A 84 3.77 3.90 -17.98
N MET A 85 3.02 4.34 -16.95
CA MET A 85 1.66 3.92 -16.72
C MET A 85 0.69 4.85 -17.43
N LYS A 86 -0.31 4.27 -18.10
CA LYS A 86 -1.45 5.00 -18.64
C LYS A 86 -2.73 4.30 -18.21
N ILE A 87 -3.66 5.07 -17.69
CA ILE A 87 -4.98 4.59 -17.31
C ILE A 87 -6.00 5.38 -18.11
N ARG A 88 -6.89 4.67 -18.73
CA ARG A 88 -8.01 5.22 -19.47
C ARG A 88 -9.30 4.66 -18.89
N GLU A 89 -10.13 5.53 -18.43
CA GLU A 89 -11.50 5.22 -18.02
C GLU A 89 -12.48 5.69 -19.08
N SER A 90 -13.49 4.88 -19.35
CA SER A 90 -14.45 5.16 -20.44
C SER A 90 -15.59 6.10 -20.04
N GLY A 91 -15.71 6.42 -18.74
CA GLY A 91 -16.81 7.23 -18.24
C GLY A 91 -16.64 7.66 -16.79
N GLY A 92 -17.76 7.70 -16.07
CA GLY A 92 -17.81 8.07 -14.66
C GLY A 92 -17.35 6.95 -13.71
N VAL A 93 -17.74 7.08 -12.45
CA VAL A 93 -17.40 6.11 -11.41
C VAL A 93 -17.86 4.72 -11.81
N GLY A 94 -16.96 3.73 -11.68
CA GLY A 94 -17.25 2.34 -12.02
C GLY A 94 -17.21 2.00 -13.52
N SER A 95 -16.83 2.95 -14.39
CA SER A 95 -16.67 2.68 -15.81
C SER A 95 -15.50 1.73 -16.08
N ASP A 96 -15.51 1.10 -17.27
CA ASP A 96 -14.43 0.24 -17.72
C ASP A 96 -13.09 0.97 -17.71
N MET A 97 -12.12 0.35 -17.06
CA MET A 97 -10.77 0.83 -16.94
C MET A 97 -9.81 0.01 -17.79
N GLN A 98 -9.06 0.69 -18.63
CA GLN A 98 -7.96 0.10 -19.37
C GLN A 98 -6.64 0.56 -18.75
N LEU A 99 -5.88 -0.43 -18.26
CA LEU A 99 -4.54 -0.23 -17.73
C LEU A 99 -3.52 -0.56 -18.83
N MET A 100 -2.57 0.34 -19.04
CA MET A 100 -1.45 0.18 -19.95
C MET A 100 -0.15 0.45 -19.21
N MET A 101 0.84 -0.44 -19.37
CA MET A 101 2.18 -0.33 -18.82
C MET A 101 3.20 -0.52 -19.94
N ASP A 102 3.95 0.52 -20.29
CA ASP A 102 4.97 0.50 -21.35
C ASP A 102 4.49 -0.15 -22.67
N GLY A 103 3.20 0.04 -23.04
CA GLY A 103 2.57 -0.51 -24.22
C GLY A 103 1.84 -1.85 -24.03
N PHE A 104 2.04 -2.54 -22.92
CA PHE A 104 1.31 -3.75 -22.58
C PHE A 104 -0.04 -3.45 -21.94
N THR A 105 -1.05 -4.27 -22.20
CA THR A 105 -2.42 -4.11 -21.69
C THR A 105 -3.02 -5.42 -21.22
N GLY A 106 -4.09 -5.35 -20.45
CA GLY A 106 -4.94 -6.48 -20.07
C GLY A 106 -4.18 -7.57 -19.32
N LYS A 107 -4.32 -8.82 -19.77
CA LYS A 107 -3.78 -10.02 -19.12
C LYS A 107 -2.26 -10.08 -18.98
N HIS A 108 -1.54 -9.23 -19.69
CA HIS A 108 -0.07 -9.18 -19.61
C HIS A 108 0.44 -8.43 -18.37
N ILE A 109 -0.44 -7.70 -17.70
CA ILE A 109 -0.13 -7.00 -16.46
C ILE A 109 -0.84 -7.73 -15.31
N LYS A 110 -0.08 -8.20 -14.36
CA LYS A 110 -0.61 -8.92 -13.20
C LYS A 110 -0.72 -8.01 -12.00
N ILE A 111 -1.82 -8.15 -11.26
CA ILE A 111 -2.10 -7.37 -10.06
C ILE A 111 -2.02 -8.29 -8.85
N PHE A 112 -1.32 -7.82 -7.82
CA PHE A 112 -1.17 -8.52 -6.54
C PHE A 112 -1.56 -7.58 -5.39
N ILE A 113 -2.05 -8.16 -4.32
CA ILE A 113 -2.23 -7.51 -3.02
C ILE A 113 -1.41 -8.30 -2.02
N ASP A 114 -0.40 -7.65 -1.41
CA ASP A 114 0.56 -8.28 -0.49
C ASP A 114 1.20 -9.57 -1.05
N GLY A 115 1.46 -9.60 -2.34
CA GLY A 115 2.02 -10.77 -3.05
C GLY A 115 1.01 -11.84 -3.44
N VAL A 116 -0.28 -11.67 -3.14
CA VAL A 116 -1.35 -12.61 -3.52
C VAL A 116 -1.95 -12.15 -4.86
N PRO A 117 -1.97 -13.01 -5.90
CA PRO A 117 -2.51 -12.65 -7.20
C PRO A 117 -4.02 -12.38 -7.13
N GLN A 118 -4.47 -11.35 -7.83
CA GLN A 118 -5.88 -10.94 -7.90
C GLN A 118 -6.56 -11.41 -9.20
N GLU A 119 -6.19 -12.58 -9.67
CA GLU A 119 -6.82 -13.19 -10.86
C GLU A 119 -8.17 -13.81 -10.48
N GLY A 120 -9.18 -13.60 -11.35
CA GLY A 120 -10.51 -14.19 -11.16
C GLY A 120 -11.39 -13.50 -10.11
N VAL A 121 -10.89 -12.50 -9.42
CA VAL A 121 -11.70 -11.63 -8.57
C VAL A 121 -12.43 -10.66 -9.50
N GLY A 122 -13.75 -10.69 -9.50
CA GLY A 122 -14.58 -9.93 -10.44
C GLY A 122 -14.30 -8.42 -10.46
N SER A 123 -14.99 -7.71 -11.33
CA SER A 123 -14.85 -6.25 -11.56
C SER A 123 -14.97 -5.39 -10.30
N SER A 124 -15.56 -5.94 -9.22
CA SER A 124 -15.66 -5.28 -7.92
C SER A 124 -14.32 -4.91 -7.29
N PHE A 125 -13.25 -5.64 -7.63
CA PHE A 125 -11.89 -5.37 -7.19
C PHE A 125 -11.05 -4.59 -8.22
N GLY A 126 -11.71 -3.92 -9.16
CA GLY A 126 -11.01 -3.01 -10.05
C GLY A 126 -10.24 -1.94 -9.27
N LEU A 127 -9.04 -1.58 -9.73
CA LEU A 127 -8.19 -0.57 -9.08
C LEU A 127 -8.88 0.79 -8.94
N ASN A 128 -9.87 1.06 -9.79
CA ASN A 128 -10.72 2.27 -9.74
C ASN A 128 -11.79 2.24 -8.65
N ASN A 129 -12.00 1.08 -8.00
CA ASN A 129 -12.94 0.93 -6.89
C ASN A 129 -12.27 0.94 -5.52
N ILE A 130 -10.97 0.67 -5.46
CA ILE A 130 -10.22 0.58 -4.22
C ILE A 130 -9.67 1.95 -3.85
N PRO A 131 -10.00 2.51 -2.67
CA PRO A 131 -9.48 3.81 -2.24
C PRO A 131 -7.97 3.74 -2.01
N VAL A 132 -7.27 4.84 -2.27
CA VAL A 132 -5.82 4.93 -2.06
C VAL A 132 -5.42 4.70 -0.60
N ASN A 133 -6.32 4.97 0.33
CA ASN A 133 -6.11 4.74 1.77
C ASN A 133 -5.88 3.27 2.14
N TYR A 134 -6.32 2.33 1.30
CA TYR A 134 -6.09 0.90 1.49
C TYR A 134 -4.61 0.51 1.38
N ALA A 135 -3.85 1.21 0.54
CA ALA A 135 -2.45 0.92 0.30
C ALA A 135 -1.52 1.75 1.20
N GLU A 136 -0.42 1.15 1.63
CA GLU A 136 0.74 1.86 2.18
C GLU A 136 1.64 2.37 1.06
N ARG A 137 1.83 1.52 0.04
CA ARG A 137 2.57 1.83 -1.18
C ARG A 137 2.13 0.93 -2.33
N ILE A 138 2.42 1.35 -3.53
CA ILE A 138 2.21 0.55 -4.74
C ILE A 138 3.56 0.30 -5.38
N GLU A 139 3.89 -0.96 -5.62
CA GLU A 139 5.11 -1.39 -6.28
C GLU A 139 4.80 -1.78 -7.71
N VAL A 140 5.44 -1.13 -8.66
CA VAL A 140 5.28 -1.38 -10.10
C VAL A 140 6.58 -1.96 -10.63
N TYR A 141 6.58 -3.22 -11.03
CA TYR A 141 7.69 -3.92 -11.64
C TYR A 141 7.48 -3.99 -13.14
N LYS A 142 8.46 -3.52 -13.92
CA LYS A 142 8.39 -3.41 -15.36
C LYS A 142 9.35 -4.39 -16.04
N GLY A 143 8.84 -5.15 -16.99
CA GLY A 143 9.62 -6.15 -17.72
C GLY A 143 10.04 -7.32 -16.82
N VAL A 144 11.29 -7.33 -16.34
CA VAL A 144 11.77 -8.42 -15.46
C VAL A 144 11.20 -8.27 -14.08
N VAL A 145 10.46 -9.27 -13.62
CA VAL A 145 9.81 -9.30 -12.31
C VAL A 145 10.47 -10.31 -11.38
N PRO A 146 10.41 -10.13 -10.06
CA PRO A 146 10.89 -11.13 -9.10
C PRO A 146 10.17 -12.48 -9.29
N VAL A 147 10.91 -13.57 -9.12
CA VAL A 147 10.41 -14.95 -9.33
C VAL A 147 9.14 -15.27 -8.51
N GLY A 148 8.97 -14.63 -7.36
CA GLY A 148 7.79 -14.82 -6.50
C GLY A 148 6.45 -14.40 -7.14
N PHE A 149 6.46 -13.61 -8.21
CA PHE A 149 5.25 -13.19 -8.91
C PHE A 149 4.87 -14.09 -10.11
N GLY A 150 5.63 -15.16 -10.36
CA GLY A 150 5.39 -16.08 -11.48
C GLY A 150 5.98 -15.60 -12.80
N THR A 151 5.75 -16.38 -13.87
CA THR A 151 6.37 -16.17 -15.19
C THR A 151 5.45 -15.51 -16.21
N ASP A 152 4.16 -15.34 -15.90
CA ASP A 152 3.15 -14.94 -16.88
C ASP A 152 2.99 -13.41 -17.02
N ALA A 153 3.73 -12.65 -16.20
CA ALA A 153 3.64 -11.19 -16.17
C ALA A 153 4.60 -10.53 -17.17
N ILE A 154 4.38 -10.80 -18.47
CA ILE A 154 5.26 -10.30 -19.55
C ILE A 154 5.30 -8.75 -19.57
N GLY A 155 4.17 -8.10 -19.34
CA GLY A 155 4.07 -6.64 -19.31
C GLY A 155 4.55 -6.03 -17.99
N GLY A 156 4.51 -6.79 -16.92
CA GLY A 156 4.91 -6.38 -15.58
C GLY A 156 3.92 -6.71 -14.48
N VAL A 157 4.26 -6.31 -13.27
CA VAL A 157 3.49 -6.58 -12.05
C VAL A 157 3.19 -5.29 -11.31
N ILE A 158 1.97 -5.18 -10.82
CA ILE A 158 1.54 -4.17 -9.85
C ILE A 158 1.26 -4.89 -8.54
N ASN A 159 2.04 -4.59 -7.51
CA ASN A 159 1.83 -5.16 -6.17
C ASN A 159 1.41 -4.07 -5.20
N ILE A 160 0.20 -4.17 -4.70
CA ILE A 160 -0.37 -3.25 -3.72
C ILE A 160 0.03 -3.76 -2.34
N ILE A 161 0.85 -3.00 -1.65
CA ILE A 161 1.24 -3.31 -0.27
C ILE A 161 0.28 -2.59 0.66
N THR A 162 -0.43 -3.35 1.45
CA THR A 162 -1.39 -2.81 2.42
C THR A 162 -0.69 -2.32 3.69
N LYS A 163 -1.35 -1.44 4.42
CA LYS A 163 -0.85 -0.96 5.71
C LYS A 163 -0.72 -2.12 6.67
N LYS A 164 0.45 -2.29 7.29
CA LYS A 164 0.68 -3.24 8.36
C LYS A 164 0.53 -2.51 9.70
N ASN A 165 -0.62 -2.63 10.31
CA ASN A 165 -0.87 -1.97 11.58
C ASN A 165 -0.71 -2.98 12.72
N ARG A 166 0.28 -2.75 13.61
CA ARG A 166 0.58 -3.60 14.76
C ARG A 166 0.08 -3.03 16.08
N ASN A 167 -0.78 -2.01 16.03
CA ASN A 167 -1.35 -1.41 17.22
C ASN A 167 -2.36 -2.34 17.89
N LYS A 168 -2.58 -2.15 19.19
CA LYS A 168 -3.59 -2.91 19.92
C LYS A 168 -4.96 -2.86 19.25
N TRP A 169 -5.34 -1.70 18.75
CA TRP A 169 -6.49 -1.51 17.88
C TRP A 169 -6.27 -0.25 17.04
N PHE A 170 -6.90 -0.17 15.89
CA PHE A 170 -6.92 1.02 15.04
C PHE A 170 -8.22 1.10 14.28
N LEU A 171 -8.60 2.32 13.95
CA LEU A 171 -9.72 2.64 13.08
C LEU A 171 -9.28 3.76 12.14
N ASP A 172 -9.42 3.52 10.85
CA ASP A 172 -9.23 4.51 9.80
C ASP A 172 -10.54 4.57 9.00
N ALA A 173 -11.17 5.74 8.94
CA ALA A 173 -12.42 5.91 8.25
C ALA A 173 -12.40 7.18 7.42
N SER A 174 -12.92 7.10 6.19
CA SER A 174 -13.09 8.26 5.32
C SER A 174 -14.42 8.19 4.59
N TYR A 175 -14.97 9.37 4.36
CA TYR A 175 -16.16 9.55 3.55
C TYR A 175 -15.97 10.76 2.66
N SER A 176 -16.38 10.65 1.41
CA SER A 176 -16.39 11.76 0.47
C SER A 176 -17.69 11.81 -0.30
N TYR A 177 -18.13 13.05 -0.59
CA TYR A 177 -19.28 13.35 -1.40
C TYR A 177 -18.87 14.23 -2.57
N GLY A 178 -19.36 13.93 -3.75
CA GLY A 178 -18.97 14.63 -4.99
C GLY A 178 -20.13 14.83 -5.96
N SER A 179 -19.81 15.37 -7.14
CA SER A 179 -20.78 15.60 -8.20
C SER A 179 -21.49 14.33 -8.62
N PHE A 180 -22.72 14.47 -9.17
CA PHE A 180 -23.54 13.35 -9.63
C PHE A 180 -23.89 12.37 -8.51
N ASN A 181 -24.15 12.91 -7.31
CA ASN A 181 -24.49 12.13 -6.12
C ASN A 181 -23.46 11.04 -5.83
N THR A 182 -22.17 11.36 -6.00
CA THR A 182 -21.09 10.38 -5.78
C THR A 182 -20.75 10.29 -4.31
N HIS A 183 -20.83 9.09 -3.76
CA HIS A 183 -20.45 8.74 -2.40
C HIS A 183 -19.32 7.73 -2.43
N LYS A 184 -18.25 7.99 -1.68
CA LYS A 184 -17.18 7.03 -1.45
C LYS A 184 -16.98 6.91 0.05
N SER A 185 -17.11 5.69 0.57
CA SER A 185 -16.92 5.36 1.98
C SER A 185 -15.80 4.35 2.13
N TYR A 186 -14.98 4.52 3.14
CA TYR A 186 -13.92 3.59 3.49
C TYR A 186 -13.83 3.46 5.00
N VAL A 187 -13.73 2.23 5.48
CA VAL A 187 -13.49 1.92 6.89
C VAL A 187 -12.47 0.79 6.96
N ASN A 188 -11.40 1.01 7.69
CA ASN A 188 -10.43 0.00 8.06
C ASN A 188 -10.38 -0.11 9.58
N PHE A 189 -10.67 -1.28 10.09
CA PHE A 189 -10.60 -1.59 11.52
C PHE A 189 -9.78 -2.85 11.74
N GLY A 190 -8.96 -2.83 12.77
CA GLY A 190 -8.20 -4.01 13.13
C GLY A 190 -7.71 -3.96 14.57
N GLN A 191 -7.30 -5.14 15.03
CA GLN A 191 -6.80 -5.33 16.39
C GLN A 191 -5.73 -6.41 16.43
N THR A 192 -4.70 -6.17 17.22
CA THR A 192 -3.69 -7.17 17.57
C THR A 192 -3.75 -7.44 19.07
N PHE A 193 -4.01 -8.69 19.42
CA PHE A 193 -4.04 -9.14 20.81
C PHE A 193 -2.64 -9.44 21.35
N ARG A 194 -2.51 -9.46 22.67
CA ARG A 194 -1.25 -9.84 23.34
C ARG A 194 -0.81 -11.28 23.01
N SER A 195 -1.74 -12.14 22.61
CA SER A 195 -1.46 -13.49 22.13
C SER A 195 -0.78 -13.53 20.76
N GLY A 196 -0.64 -12.40 20.07
CA GLY A 196 -0.18 -12.30 18.69
C GLY A 196 -1.26 -12.51 17.65
N LEU A 197 -2.48 -12.93 18.03
CA LEU A 197 -3.61 -12.99 17.10
C LEU A 197 -3.92 -11.59 16.60
N THR A 198 -4.00 -11.42 15.29
CA THR A 198 -4.36 -10.18 14.62
C THR A 198 -5.47 -10.38 13.62
N TYR A 199 -6.35 -9.42 13.52
CA TYR A 199 -7.34 -9.35 12.44
C TYR A 199 -7.48 -7.92 11.94
N GLU A 200 -7.88 -7.82 10.68
CA GLU A 200 -8.13 -6.54 10.00
C GLU A 200 -9.33 -6.70 9.06
N ILE A 201 -10.20 -5.73 9.05
CA ILE A 201 -11.37 -5.67 8.19
C ILE A 201 -11.35 -4.33 7.46
N ASN A 202 -11.34 -4.40 6.14
CA ASN A 202 -11.45 -3.26 5.24
C ASN A 202 -12.81 -3.32 4.54
N VAL A 203 -13.58 -2.25 4.64
CA VAL A 203 -14.87 -2.08 3.97
C VAL A 203 -14.79 -0.83 3.12
N PHE A 204 -15.20 -0.92 1.87
CA PHE A 204 -15.33 0.24 1.01
C PHE A 204 -16.56 0.17 0.12
N GLN A 205 -17.11 1.32 -0.17
CA GLN A 205 -18.29 1.51 -1.00
C GLN A 205 -18.04 2.68 -1.95
N ASN A 206 -18.49 2.51 -3.18
CA ASN A 206 -18.55 3.54 -4.19
C ASN A 206 -19.97 3.57 -4.78
N TYR A 207 -20.58 4.74 -4.77
CA TYR A 207 -21.88 5.00 -5.39
C TYR A 207 -21.82 6.25 -6.22
N SER A 208 -22.50 6.26 -7.37
CA SER A 208 -22.70 7.46 -8.17
C SER A 208 -23.91 7.30 -9.09
N ASP A 209 -24.68 8.35 -9.28
CA ASP A 209 -25.77 8.36 -10.26
C ASP A 209 -25.22 8.43 -11.70
N ASN A 210 -24.02 8.94 -11.90
CA ASN A 210 -23.36 9.12 -13.20
C ASN A 210 -24.23 9.82 -14.26
N ASP A 211 -25.13 10.70 -13.82
CA ASP A 211 -26.16 11.35 -14.65
C ASP A 211 -25.67 12.63 -15.35
N TYR A 212 -24.38 12.68 -15.67
CA TYR A 212 -23.76 13.81 -16.36
C TYR A 212 -24.16 13.89 -17.83
N HIS A 213 -23.95 15.07 -18.44
CA HIS A 213 -24.24 15.30 -19.85
C HIS A 213 -23.07 14.85 -20.72
N VAL A 214 -23.41 14.23 -21.84
CA VAL A 214 -22.48 13.83 -22.90
C VAL A 214 -22.97 14.38 -24.25
N GLU A 215 -22.05 14.58 -25.19
CA GLU A 215 -22.38 14.79 -26.58
C GLU A 215 -22.45 13.46 -27.30
N ALA A 216 -23.64 13.09 -27.73
CA ALA A 216 -23.87 11.83 -28.42
C ALA A 216 -24.69 12.05 -29.70
N PRO A 217 -24.49 11.26 -30.77
CA PRO A 217 -25.40 11.21 -31.90
C PRO A 217 -26.74 10.65 -31.42
N VAL A 218 -27.83 11.30 -31.80
CA VAL A 218 -29.19 10.84 -31.48
C VAL A 218 -29.89 10.39 -32.74
N GLU A 219 -30.79 9.44 -32.57
CA GLU A 219 -31.67 9.00 -33.64
C GLU A 219 -32.67 10.12 -33.96
N ASP A 220 -32.78 10.39 -35.24
CA ASP A 220 -33.82 11.26 -35.76
C ASP A 220 -35.13 10.46 -35.77
N PHE A 221 -36.10 10.90 -34.97
CA PHE A 221 -37.39 10.21 -34.81
C PHE A 221 -38.25 10.20 -36.04
N GLU A 222 -38.01 11.10 -37.02
CA GLU A 222 -38.77 11.14 -38.28
C GLU A 222 -38.20 10.16 -39.31
N THR A 223 -36.89 10.01 -39.34
CA THR A 223 -36.21 9.22 -40.32
C THR A 223 -35.69 7.87 -39.81
N GLY A 224 -35.67 7.65 -38.51
CA GLY A 224 -35.11 6.47 -37.84
C GLY A 224 -33.61 6.30 -38.09
N ARG A 225 -32.90 7.35 -38.49
CA ARG A 225 -31.45 7.29 -38.79
C ARG A 225 -30.66 8.04 -37.76
N ILE A 226 -29.48 7.48 -37.44
CA ILE A 226 -28.50 8.13 -36.57
C ILE A 226 -27.53 8.92 -37.43
N ASP A 227 -27.57 10.22 -37.38
CA ASP A 227 -26.56 11.09 -37.96
C ASP A 227 -25.39 11.24 -37.01
N ARG A 228 -24.29 10.55 -37.32
CA ARG A 228 -23.07 10.52 -36.49
C ARG A 228 -22.34 11.87 -36.44
N ASP A 229 -22.57 12.73 -37.40
CA ASP A 229 -21.94 14.03 -37.48
C ASP A 229 -22.69 15.07 -36.65
N LYS A 230 -23.99 14.85 -36.38
CA LYS A 230 -24.83 15.71 -35.56
C LYS A 230 -24.87 15.20 -34.12
N LYS A 231 -24.07 15.81 -33.25
CA LYS A 231 -24.08 15.52 -31.82
C LYS A 231 -24.98 16.46 -31.05
N VAL A 232 -25.71 15.91 -30.11
CA VAL A 232 -26.59 16.65 -29.22
C VAL A 232 -26.19 16.41 -27.78
N ARG A 233 -26.22 17.41 -26.93
CA ARG A 233 -25.96 17.29 -25.51
C ARG A 233 -27.14 16.61 -24.84
N VAL A 234 -26.92 15.38 -24.38
CA VAL A 234 -27.93 14.54 -23.72
C VAL A 234 -27.46 14.18 -22.31
N LYS A 235 -28.39 14.05 -21.39
CA LYS A 235 -28.14 13.58 -20.04
C LYS A 235 -28.06 12.04 -20.06
N ARG A 236 -27.05 11.45 -19.44
CA ARG A 236 -26.98 10.00 -19.25
C ARG A 236 -28.09 9.55 -18.31
N PHE A 237 -28.59 8.35 -18.53
CA PHE A 237 -29.61 7.72 -17.71
C PHE A 237 -29.29 6.21 -17.60
N ASN A 238 -29.74 5.57 -16.53
CA ASN A 238 -29.44 4.15 -16.20
C ASN A 238 -27.95 3.83 -16.04
N ASP A 239 -27.15 4.81 -15.60
CA ASP A 239 -25.72 4.66 -15.38
C ASP A 239 -25.35 4.65 -13.90
N THR A 240 -26.32 4.50 -13.03
CA THR A 240 -26.10 4.40 -11.59
C THR A 240 -25.14 3.25 -11.29
N TYR A 241 -24.09 3.57 -10.58
CA TYR A 241 -23.08 2.62 -10.16
C TYR A 241 -23.12 2.42 -8.65
N HIS A 242 -23.09 1.18 -8.21
CA HIS A 242 -22.97 0.83 -6.81
C HIS A 242 -22.02 -0.35 -6.66
N ASN A 243 -20.97 -0.18 -5.87
CA ASN A 243 -19.99 -1.20 -5.55
C ASN A 243 -19.71 -1.20 -4.06
N GLU A 244 -19.70 -2.39 -3.48
CA GLU A 244 -19.33 -2.63 -2.09
C GLU A 244 -18.35 -3.78 -2.03
N ALA A 245 -17.33 -3.67 -1.18
CA ALA A 245 -16.40 -4.76 -0.96
C ALA A 245 -15.94 -4.80 0.50
N ILE A 246 -15.70 -6.02 0.96
CA ILE A 246 -15.17 -6.32 2.29
C ILE A 246 -13.97 -7.23 2.11
N ILE A 247 -12.84 -6.82 2.69
CA ILE A 247 -11.62 -7.62 2.73
C ILE A 247 -11.28 -7.88 4.19
N GLY A 248 -11.28 -9.15 4.58
CA GLY A 248 -10.85 -9.60 5.91
C GLY A 248 -9.47 -10.25 5.86
N LYS A 249 -8.64 -9.95 6.85
CA LYS A 249 -7.37 -10.62 7.11
C LYS A 249 -7.36 -11.10 8.55
N ILE A 250 -6.87 -12.33 8.76
CA ILE A 250 -6.65 -12.89 10.08
C ILE A 250 -5.31 -13.62 10.09
N GLY A 251 -4.58 -13.51 11.17
CA GLY A 251 -3.27 -14.15 11.27
C GLY A 251 -2.66 -14.04 12.65
N PHE A 252 -1.40 -14.44 12.75
CA PHE A 252 -0.61 -14.32 13.96
C PHE A 252 0.65 -13.52 13.64
N VAL A 253 1.05 -12.64 14.55
CA VAL A 253 2.30 -11.87 14.48
C VAL A 253 3.18 -12.21 15.67
N ASP A 254 4.50 -11.99 15.54
CA ASP A 254 5.49 -12.19 16.59
C ASP A 254 5.48 -13.63 17.16
N LYS A 255 5.33 -14.62 16.28
CA LYS A 255 5.41 -16.05 16.61
C LYS A 255 6.48 -16.72 15.77
N GLU A 256 7.41 -17.46 16.41
CA GLU A 256 8.52 -18.15 15.74
C GLU A 256 8.06 -19.09 14.62
N TRP A 257 6.86 -19.66 14.73
CA TRP A 257 6.28 -20.53 13.72
C TRP A 257 5.53 -19.77 12.60
N ALA A 258 5.23 -18.49 12.79
CA ALA A 258 4.50 -17.68 11.81
C ALA A 258 5.42 -16.88 10.88
N ASP A 259 6.70 -16.76 11.24
CA ASP A 259 7.69 -15.97 10.49
C ASP A 259 8.49 -16.82 9.47
N ARG A 260 8.01 -18.02 9.13
CA ARG A 260 8.66 -18.94 8.19
C ARG A 260 8.03 -18.89 6.80
#